data_fcfc7cbaf0c566dcb8736c089cae313f
#
_entry.id   fcfc7cbaf0c566dcb8736c089cae313f
#
_cell.length_a   1.000
_cell.length_b   1.000
_cell.length_c   1.000
_cell.angle_alpha   90.00
_cell.angle_beta   90.00
_cell.angle_gamma   90.00
#
_symmetry.space_group_name_H-M   'P 1'
#
loop_
_entity.id
_entity.type
_entity.pdbx_description
1 polymer ?
#
loop_
_entity_poly.entity_id
_entity_poly.type
_entity_poly.pdbx_seq_one_letter_code
_entity_poly.pdbx_strand_id
1 'polypeptide(L)'
;MNIAIVTGATSGMGKEFVLALDKQQQLDEIWVVARRQQILCDLQSQVQAKIVPLALDLTKQESFEQFQAKLQEASPNVKVLVNAAGFGKFLHFEKTPLATLMQMIDLNCKALMAITYLTLPFMKQGAQIYQMGSLSSFQPVPCINVYGATKAFVLSFSRALNVELAPKQIKVMAVCPGWIKTDFFSTAIEDSTISYFNRYYTPQQVVEKALVDMKKGKDLSILGFPVRMQVRAVKFLPTKTVMKIWCKQQKINTKLDKK
;
A
#
# COMPACT_ATOMS: atom_id res chain seq x y z
N MET A 1 9.20 -13.02 21.28
CA MET A 1 8.94 -13.47 19.89
C MET A 1 8.95 -12.26 18.98
N ASN A 2 9.83 -12.24 17.96
CA ASN A 2 9.96 -11.18 16.97
C ASN A 2 9.10 -11.53 15.75
N ILE A 3 8.19 -10.65 15.35
CA ILE A 3 7.30 -10.93 14.23
C ILE A 3 7.30 -9.80 13.18
N ALA A 4 6.91 -10.17 11.96
CA ALA A 4 6.40 -9.23 10.98
C ALA A 4 4.89 -9.44 10.78
N ILE A 5 4.18 -8.37 10.44
CA ILE A 5 2.76 -8.41 10.09
C ILE A 5 2.62 -7.85 8.68
N VAL A 6 1.98 -8.62 7.79
CA VAL A 6 1.78 -8.22 6.38
C VAL A 6 0.31 -8.37 6.01
N THR A 7 -0.35 -7.25 5.73
CA THR A 7 -1.71 -7.27 5.20
C THR A 7 -1.69 -7.37 3.66
N GLY A 8 -2.71 -7.99 3.06
CA GLY A 8 -2.75 -8.21 1.60
C GLY A 8 -1.71 -9.21 1.10
N ALA A 9 -1.32 -10.18 1.93
CA ALA A 9 -0.21 -11.10 1.69
C ALA A 9 -0.46 -12.17 0.60
N THR A 10 -1.67 -12.30 0.06
CA THR A 10 -2.01 -13.37 -0.89
C THR A 10 -1.46 -13.18 -2.29
N SER A 11 -1.04 -11.98 -2.67
CA SER A 11 -0.53 -11.68 -4.03
C SER A 11 0.29 -10.38 -4.06
N GLY A 12 0.90 -10.10 -5.21
CA GLY A 12 1.53 -8.83 -5.52
C GLY A 12 2.54 -8.35 -4.49
N MET A 13 2.39 -7.09 -4.05
CA MET A 13 3.34 -6.43 -3.14
C MET A 13 3.39 -7.09 -1.76
N GLY A 14 2.24 -7.48 -1.20
CA GLY A 14 2.18 -8.09 0.12
C GLY A 14 2.91 -9.44 0.16
N LYS A 15 2.66 -10.31 -0.83
CA LYS A 15 3.38 -11.58 -0.95
C LYS A 15 4.87 -11.37 -1.09
N GLU A 16 5.30 -10.44 -1.91
CA GLU A 16 6.73 -10.16 -2.13
C GLU A 16 7.40 -9.62 -0.86
N PHE A 17 6.70 -8.79 -0.05
CA PHE A 17 7.22 -8.39 1.26
C PHE A 17 7.40 -9.58 2.19
N VAL A 18 6.48 -10.55 2.23
CA VAL A 18 6.64 -11.78 3.04
C VAL A 18 7.94 -12.48 2.67
N LEU A 19 8.16 -12.74 1.37
CA LEU A 19 9.35 -13.44 0.88
C LEU A 19 10.65 -12.67 1.14
N ALA A 20 10.63 -11.35 1.01
CA ALA A 20 11.79 -10.51 1.20
C ALA A 20 12.16 -10.32 2.68
N LEU A 21 11.16 -10.21 3.56
CA LEU A 21 11.37 -10.07 5.01
C LEU A 21 11.91 -11.36 5.63
N ASP A 22 11.43 -12.52 5.22
CA ASP A 22 11.93 -13.82 5.64
C ASP A 22 13.44 -13.96 5.37
N LYS A 23 13.90 -13.49 4.20
CA LYS A 23 15.32 -13.55 3.80
C LYS A 23 16.23 -12.54 4.52
N GLN A 24 15.68 -11.41 4.97
CA GLN A 24 16.48 -10.27 5.45
C GLN A 24 16.41 -10.06 6.96
N GLN A 25 15.45 -10.64 7.64
CA GLN A 25 15.22 -10.42 9.07
C GLN A 25 15.12 -11.75 9.82
N GLN A 26 15.70 -11.79 11.01
CA GLN A 26 15.47 -12.91 11.93
C GLN A 26 14.10 -12.73 12.59
N LEU A 27 13.10 -13.38 12.02
CA LEU A 27 11.72 -13.38 12.48
C LEU A 27 11.36 -14.79 12.97
N ASP A 28 10.70 -14.87 14.10
CA ASP A 28 10.15 -16.12 14.61
C ASP A 28 8.87 -16.48 13.82
N GLU A 29 8.03 -15.46 13.56
CA GLU A 29 6.78 -15.64 12.83
C GLU A 29 6.53 -14.48 11.85
N ILE A 30 5.80 -14.77 10.77
CA ILE A 30 5.20 -13.75 9.89
C ILE A 30 3.69 -13.93 9.92
N TRP A 31 2.98 -12.96 10.48
CA TRP A 31 1.53 -12.94 10.49
C TRP A 31 1.03 -12.35 9.17
N VAL A 32 0.29 -13.18 8.44
CA VAL A 32 -0.19 -12.84 7.09
C VAL A 32 -1.69 -12.66 7.11
N VAL A 33 -2.16 -11.45 6.74
CA VAL A 33 -3.56 -11.06 6.87
C VAL A 33 -4.19 -10.88 5.50
N ALA A 34 -5.21 -11.67 5.18
CA ALA A 34 -6.07 -11.52 4.00
C ALA A 34 -7.32 -12.40 4.15
N ARG A 35 -8.24 -12.34 3.16
CA ARG A 35 -9.50 -13.08 3.21
C ARG A 35 -9.37 -14.57 2.87
N ARG A 36 -8.39 -14.94 2.01
CA ARG A 36 -8.26 -16.31 1.45
C ARG A 36 -7.28 -17.12 2.28
N GLN A 37 -7.81 -17.87 3.26
CA GLN A 37 -7.02 -18.64 4.22
C GLN A 37 -6.05 -19.64 3.56
N GLN A 38 -6.52 -20.43 2.59
CA GLN A 38 -5.67 -21.44 1.95
C GLN A 38 -4.42 -20.84 1.33
N ILE A 39 -4.55 -19.71 0.60
CA ILE A 39 -3.39 -19.04 -0.02
C ILE A 39 -2.41 -18.50 1.04
N LEU A 40 -2.92 -18.08 2.20
CA LEU A 40 -2.06 -17.67 3.31
C LEU A 40 -1.28 -18.83 3.90
N CYS A 41 -1.91 -20.00 4.06
CA CYS A 41 -1.25 -21.22 4.54
C CYS A 41 -0.17 -21.70 3.54
N ASP A 42 -0.45 -21.62 2.24
CA ASP A 42 0.49 -22.05 1.19
C ASP A 42 1.80 -21.24 1.17
N LEU A 43 1.83 -20.05 1.80
CA LEU A 43 3.06 -19.28 1.95
C LEU A 43 4.12 -19.98 2.80
N GLN A 44 3.72 -20.89 3.71
CA GLN A 44 4.66 -21.60 4.57
C GLN A 44 5.69 -22.40 3.77
N SER A 45 5.31 -22.95 2.62
CA SER A 45 6.25 -23.68 1.76
C SER A 45 7.31 -22.81 1.08
N GLN A 46 7.20 -21.49 1.18
CA GLN A 46 8.04 -20.51 0.48
C GLN A 46 8.96 -19.71 1.43
N VAL A 47 8.82 -19.89 2.75
CA VAL A 47 9.56 -19.14 3.78
C VAL A 47 10.02 -20.06 4.91
N GLN A 48 11.06 -19.62 5.65
CA GLN A 48 11.61 -20.34 6.80
C GLN A 48 10.88 -19.98 8.10
N ALA A 49 10.54 -18.70 8.28
CA ALA A 49 9.77 -18.24 9.43
C ALA A 49 8.39 -18.89 9.46
N LYS A 50 7.87 -19.13 10.66
CA LYS A 50 6.52 -19.71 10.82
C LYS A 50 5.47 -18.72 10.31
N ILE A 51 4.63 -19.17 9.38
CA ILE A 51 3.47 -18.39 8.90
C ILE A 51 2.30 -18.56 9.88
N VAL A 52 1.76 -17.42 10.31
CA VAL A 52 0.51 -17.36 11.08
C VAL A 52 -0.58 -16.73 10.20
N PRO A 53 -1.46 -17.54 9.60
CA PRO A 53 -2.51 -17.03 8.72
C PRO A 53 -3.66 -16.42 9.55
N LEU A 54 -4.02 -15.18 9.24
CA LEU A 54 -5.17 -14.48 9.80
C LEU A 54 -6.16 -14.19 8.67
N ALA A 55 -7.18 -15.03 8.55
CA ALA A 55 -8.20 -14.94 7.51
C ALA A 55 -9.24 -13.86 7.88
N LEU A 56 -8.90 -12.59 7.68
CA LEU A 56 -9.68 -11.44 8.08
C LEU A 56 -10.10 -10.58 6.89
N ASP A 57 -11.36 -10.14 6.87
CA ASP A 57 -11.83 -9.09 5.97
C ASP A 57 -11.68 -7.73 6.65
N LEU A 58 -10.62 -7.01 6.31
CA LEU A 58 -10.28 -5.73 6.93
C LEU A 58 -11.26 -4.59 6.58
N THR A 59 -12.34 -4.85 5.85
CA THR A 59 -13.47 -3.90 5.71
C THR A 59 -14.49 -4.03 6.83
N LYS A 60 -14.37 -5.05 7.69
CA LYS A 60 -15.30 -5.38 8.77
C LYS A 60 -14.74 -4.98 10.13
N GLN A 61 -15.61 -4.49 11.02
CA GLN A 61 -15.23 -4.08 12.37
C GLN A 61 -14.73 -5.26 13.21
N GLU A 62 -15.41 -6.40 13.10
CA GLU A 62 -15.10 -7.63 13.84
C GLU A 62 -13.68 -8.13 13.55
N SER A 63 -13.17 -7.86 12.36
CA SER A 63 -11.80 -8.22 11.98
C SER A 63 -10.75 -7.45 12.78
N PHE A 64 -11.02 -6.20 13.14
CA PHE A 64 -10.11 -5.42 13.98
C PHE A 64 -10.11 -5.92 15.42
N GLU A 65 -11.27 -6.35 15.95
CA GLU A 65 -11.41 -6.92 17.28
C GLU A 65 -10.65 -8.26 17.38
N GLN A 66 -10.82 -9.13 16.37
CA GLN A 66 -10.09 -10.39 16.29
C GLN A 66 -8.58 -10.17 16.17
N PHE A 67 -8.16 -9.22 15.35
CA PHE A 67 -6.75 -8.86 15.20
C PHE A 67 -6.16 -8.33 16.51
N GLN A 68 -6.88 -7.46 17.21
CA GLN A 68 -6.47 -6.90 18.51
C GLN A 68 -6.36 -7.99 19.57
N ALA A 69 -7.37 -8.88 19.67
CA ALA A 69 -7.35 -10.00 20.60
C ALA A 69 -6.13 -10.90 20.36
N LYS A 70 -5.80 -11.18 19.10
CA LYS A 70 -4.61 -11.97 18.74
C LYS A 70 -3.29 -11.29 19.13
N LEU A 71 -3.19 -9.98 18.97
CA LEU A 71 -2.03 -9.21 19.43
C LEU A 71 -1.89 -9.23 20.96
N GLN A 72 -3.00 -9.08 21.69
CA GLN A 72 -3.01 -9.12 23.16
C GLN A 72 -2.63 -10.50 23.69
N GLU A 73 -3.20 -11.56 23.13
CA GLU A 73 -2.90 -12.95 23.49
C GLU A 73 -1.40 -13.28 23.32
N ALA A 74 -0.86 -12.96 22.15
CA ALA A 74 0.51 -13.32 21.81
C ALA A 74 1.56 -12.35 22.38
N SER A 75 1.18 -11.11 22.67
CA SER A 75 2.06 -10.02 23.11
C SER A 75 3.42 -9.97 22.40
N PRO A 76 3.46 -9.93 21.05
CA PRO A 76 4.68 -10.07 20.29
C PRO A 76 5.53 -8.79 20.30
N ASN A 77 6.79 -8.90 19.89
CA ASN A 77 7.60 -7.76 19.50
C ASN A 77 7.49 -7.57 17.98
N VAL A 78 6.65 -6.65 17.52
CA VAL A 78 6.45 -6.39 16.09
C VAL A 78 7.63 -5.59 15.54
N LYS A 79 8.48 -6.24 14.75
CA LYS A 79 9.63 -5.63 14.08
C LYS A 79 9.24 -4.89 12.80
N VAL A 80 8.28 -5.45 12.07
CA VAL A 80 7.86 -4.89 10.79
C VAL A 80 6.34 -4.99 10.65
N LEU A 81 5.71 -3.88 10.25
CA LEU A 81 4.34 -3.83 9.77
C LEU A 81 4.33 -3.43 8.30
N VAL A 82 3.65 -4.21 7.46
CA VAL A 82 3.42 -3.89 6.05
C VAL A 82 1.92 -3.82 5.78
N ASN A 83 1.41 -2.64 5.55
CA ASN A 83 0.03 -2.43 5.12
C ASN A 83 -0.05 -2.44 3.59
N ALA A 84 -0.17 -3.64 3.00
CA ALA A 84 -0.26 -3.82 1.56
C ALA A 84 -1.68 -4.21 1.08
N ALA A 85 -2.63 -4.42 1.98
CA ALA A 85 -4.03 -4.62 1.60
C ALA A 85 -4.59 -3.35 0.95
N GLY A 86 -5.25 -3.51 -0.20
CA GLY A 86 -5.85 -2.41 -0.92
C GLY A 86 -6.25 -2.81 -2.33
N PHE A 87 -7.19 -2.06 -2.90
CA PHE A 87 -7.58 -2.21 -4.30
C PHE A 87 -7.95 -0.86 -4.92
N GLY A 88 -8.12 -0.84 -6.24
CA GLY A 88 -8.57 0.32 -7.00
C GLY A 88 -9.60 -0.06 -8.05
N LYS A 89 -10.38 0.91 -8.50
CA LYS A 89 -11.24 0.85 -9.69
C LYS A 89 -10.92 2.01 -10.60
N PHE A 90 -10.79 1.72 -11.88
CA PHE A 90 -10.38 2.64 -12.94
C PHE A 90 -11.55 2.87 -13.88
N LEU A 91 -12.53 3.61 -13.39
CA LEU A 91 -13.76 3.95 -14.08
C LEU A 91 -14.15 5.41 -13.81
N HIS A 92 -15.03 5.94 -14.65
CA HIS A 92 -15.72 7.20 -14.32
C HIS A 92 -16.44 7.08 -12.99
N PHE A 93 -16.41 8.15 -12.18
CA PHE A 93 -16.99 8.17 -10.84
C PHE A 93 -18.46 7.71 -10.84
N GLU A 94 -19.25 8.26 -11.74
CA GLU A 94 -20.67 7.96 -11.88
C GLU A 94 -20.98 6.51 -12.32
N LYS A 95 -20.00 5.82 -12.93
CA LYS A 95 -20.14 4.43 -13.37
C LYS A 95 -19.70 3.43 -12.31
N THR A 96 -19.01 3.89 -11.28
CA THR A 96 -18.53 3.01 -10.22
C THR A 96 -19.59 2.86 -9.13
N PRO A 97 -20.03 1.65 -8.79
CA PRO A 97 -21.01 1.43 -7.74
C PRO A 97 -20.57 2.07 -6.41
N LEU A 98 -21.47 2.75 -5.73
CA LEU A 98 -21.18 3.45 -4.47
C LEU A 98 -20.58 2.50 -3.42
N ALA A 99 -21.08 1.27 -3.32
CA ALA A 99 -20.54 0.26 -2.40
C ALA A 99 -19.06 -0.04 -2.66
N THR A 100 -18.63 -0.08 -3.94
CA THR A 100 -17.24 -0.28 -4.32
C THR A 100 -16.37 0.93 -3.92
N LEU A 101 -16.87 2.14 -4.09
CA LEU A 101 -16.17 3.36 -3.67
C LEU A 101 -15.98 3.39 -2.15
N MET A 102 -17.02 3.05 -1.37
CA MET A 102 -16.96 2.97 0.09
C MET A 102 -15.98 1.88 0.55
N GLN A 103 -16.04 0.68 -0.01
CA GLN A 103 -15.10 -0.41 0.28
C GLN A 103 -13.64 -0.01 0.00
N MET A 104 -13.41 0.79 -1.04
CA MET A 104 -12.06 1.30 -1.36
C MET A 104 -11.53 2.21 -0.25
N ILE A 105 -12.38 3.08 0.32
CA ILE A 105 -12.03 3.92 1.46
C ILE A 105 -11.80 3.06 2.71
N ASP A 106 -12.72 2.12 2.99
CA ASP A 106 -12.62 1.23 4.14
C ASP A 106 -11.33 0.42 4.13
N LEU A 107 -10.95 -0.17 2.98
CA LEU A 107 -9.74 -1.00 2.92
C LEU A 107 -8.46 -0.17 2.82
N ASN A 108 -8.42 0.86 1.95
CA ASN A 108 -7.19 1.59 1.67
C ASN A 108 -6.83 2.63 2.75
N CYS A 109 -7.83 3.14 3.50
CA CYS A 109 -7.62 4.18 4.51
C CYS A 109 -7.95 3.69 5.92
N LYS A 110 -9.21 3.32 6.19
CA LYS A 110 -9.67 2.93 7.53
C LYS A 110 -8.90 1.71 8.05
N ALA A 111 -8.81 0.64 7.26
CA ALA A 111 -8.10 -0.57 7.65
C ALA A 111 -6.60 -0.31 7.87
N LEU A 112 -5.94 0.40 6.96
CA LEU A 112 -4.53 0.76 7.10
C LEU A 112 -4.27 1.54 8.40
N MET A 113 -5.08 2.54 8.69
CA MET A 113 -4.99 3.34 9.93
C MET A 113 -5.25 2.47 11.16
N ALA A 114 -6.32 1.66 11.16
CA ALA A 114 -6.70 0.82 12.30
C ALA A 114 -5.63 -0.24 12.61
N ILE A 115 -5.15 -0.98 11.61
CA ILE A 115 -4.08 -1.97 11.78
C ILE A 115 -2.80 -1.30 12.30
N THR A 116 -2.44 -0.13 11.78
CA THR A 116 -1.30 0.62 12.30
C THR A 116 -1.48 0.98 13.77
N TYR A 117 -2.64 1.55 14.14
CA TYR A 117 -2.94 1.96 15.51
C TYR A 117 -2.89 0.78 16.48
N LEU A 118 -3.54 -0.33 16.15
CA LEU A 118 -3.58 -1.54 16.99
C LEU A 118 -2.21 -2.20 17.15
N THR A 119 -1.33 -2.07 16.15
CA THR A 119 0.00 -2.68 16.18
C THR A 119 1.02 -1.84 16.96
N LEU A 120 0.89 -0.52 16.99
CA LEU A 120 1.87 0.39 17.61
C LEU A 120 2.24 0.04 19.06
N PRO A 121 1.33 -0.38 19.97
CA PRO A 121 1.70 -0.76 21.33
C PRO A 121 2.70 -1.92 21.41
N PHE A 122 2.76 -2.75 20.37
CA PHE A 122 3.64 -3.93 20.29
C PHE A 122 4.93 -3.66 19.52
N MET A 123 5.17 -2.42 19.07
CA MET A 123 6.37 -2.00 18.35
C MET A 123 7.37 -1.33 19.31
N LYS A 124 8.63 -1.73 19.20
CA LYS A 124 9.73 -1.17 19.97
C LYS A 124 10.69 -0.38 19.07
N GLN A 125 11.68 0.26 19.68
CA GLN A 125 12.76 0.93 18.97
C GLN A 125 13.35 0.07 17.85
N GLY A 126 13.54 0.68 16.68
CA GLY A 126 14.04 0.02 15.48
C GLY A 126 12.96 -0.64 14.61
N ALA A 127 11.70 -0.67 15.06
CA ALA A 127 10.59 -1.19 14.27
C ALA A 127 10.32 -0.34 13.02
N GLN A 128 9.75 -0.98 11.99
CA GLN A 128 9.53 -0.39 10.67
C GLN A 128 8.09 -0.57 10.22
N ILE A 129 7.51 0.46 9.61
CA ILE A 129 6.16 0.45 9.04
C ILE A 129 6.24 0.82 7.56
N TYR A 130 5.76 -0.07 6.69
CA TYR A 130 5.63 0.17 5.25
C TYR A 130 4.15 0.35 4.89
N GLN A 131 3.82 1.51 4.31
CA GLN A 131 2.46 1.87 3.91
C GLN A 131 2.37 1.94 2.39
N MET A 132 1.47 1.16 1.77
CA MET A 132 1.34 1.12 0.31
C MET A 132 0.59 2.34 -0.24
N GLY A 133 1.34 3.36 -0.63
CA GLY A 133 0.88 4.48 -1.44
C GLY A 133 0.80 4.13 -2.94
N SER A 134 0.94 5.15 -3.78
CA SER A 134 0.96 5.06 -5.25
C SER A 134 1.54 6.35 -5.83
N LEU A 135 1.91 6.37 -7.10
CA LEU A 135 2.16 7.62 -7.83
C LEU A 135 0.92 8.53 -7.88
N SER A 136 -0.28 7.95 -7.86
CA SER A 136 -1.53 8.71 -7.76
C SER A 136 -1.67 9.51 -6.46
N SER A 137 -0.82 9.26 -5.47
CA SER A 137 -0.76 10.03 -4.21
C SER A 137 -0.34 11.50 -4.40
N PHE A 138 0.31 11.83 -5.51
CA PHE A 138 0.96 13.14 -5.69
C PHE A 138 0.15 14.12 -6.51
N GLN A 139 -0.97 13.69 -7.09
CA GLN A 139 -1.81 14.51 -7.96
C GLN A 139 -3.25 14.02 -8.00
N PRO A 140 -4.24 14.89 -8.28
CA PRO A 140 -5.59 14.44 -8.63
C PRO A 140 -5.57 13.67 -9.96
N VAL A 141 -6.29 12.54 -10.01
CA VAL A 141 -6.26 11.64 -11.17
C VAL A 141 -7.71 11.36 -11.63
N PRO A 142 -8.21 12.07 -12.67
CA PRO A 142 -9.51 11.79 -13.26
C PRO A 142 -9.69 10.31 -13.63
N CYS A 143 -10.91 9.80 -13.44
CA CYS A 143 -11.32 8.41 -13.67
C CYS A 143 -10.72 7.35 -12.72
N ILE A 144 -9.82 7.75 -11.83
CA ILE A 144 -9.34 6.94 -10.70
C ILE A 144 -9.30 7.81 -9.42
N ASN A 145 -10.26 8.72 -9.30
CA ASN A 145 -10.27 9.80 -8.32
C ASN A 145 -10.30 9.30 -6.87
N VAL A 146 -11.23 8.39 -6.52
CA VAL A 146 -11.34 7.86 -5.14
C VAL A 146 -10.08 7.06 -4.79
N TYR A 147 -9.59 6.19 -5.70
CA TYR A 147 -8.32 5.50 -5.47
C TYR A 147 -7.17 6.49 -5.24
N GLY A 148 -7.02 7.48 -6.12
CA GLY A 148 -5.99 8.53 -5.98
C GLY A 148 -6.10 9.27 -4.65
N ALA A 149 -7.30 9.63 -4.23
CA ALA A 149 -7.56 10.27 -2.94
C ALA A 149 -7.18 9.37 -1.75
N THR A 150 -7.52 8.06 -1.79
CA THR A 150 -7.09 7.13 -0.74
C THR A 150 -5.56 7.01 -0.66
N LYS A 151 -4.88 7.03 -1.81
CA LYS A 151 -3.42 6.95 -1.83
C LYS A 151 -2.73 8.27 -1.42
N ALA A 152 -3.37 9.41 -1.65
CA ALA A 152 -2.94 10.70 -1.10
C ALA A 152 -3.08 10.73 0.44
N PHE A 153 -4.19 10.18 0.98
CA PHE A 153 -4.34 9.96 2.42
C PHE A 153 -3.17 9.12 2.97
N VAL A 154 -2.86 7.99 2.36
CA VAL A 154 -1.76 7.11 2.80
C VAL A 154 -0.43 7.84 2.82
N LEU A 155 -0.10 8.60 1.76
CA LEU A 155 1.15 9.36 1.68
C LEU A 155 1.24 10.40 2.80
N SER A 156 0.20 11.21 2.99
CA SER A 156 0.15 12.27 4.01
C SER A 156 0.24 11.67 5.42
N PHE A 157 -0.60 10.68 5.72
CA PHE A 157 -0.63 9.97 6.99
C PHE A 157 0.73 9.35 7.34
N SER A 158 1.34 8.64 6.40
CA SER A 158 2.63 7.96 6.63
C SER A 158 3.74 8.94 6.97
N ARG A 159 3.82 10.06 6.26
CA ARG A 159 4.88 11.05 6.46
C ARG A 159 4.71 11.80 7.79
N ALA A 160 3.49 12.17 8.15
CA ALA A 160 3.20 12.76 9.44
C ALA A 160 3.54 11.79 10.60
N LEU A 161 3.05 10.54 10.49
CA LEU A 161 3.31 9.52 11.48
C LEU A 161 4.80 9.19 11.65
N ASN A 162 5.60 9.26 10.57
CA ASN A 162 7.05 9.08 10.66
C ASN A 162 7.72 10.13 11.56
N VAL A 163 7.24 11.37 11.54
CA VAL A 163 7.72 12.45 12.41
C VAL A 163 7.27 12.23 13.85
N GLU A 164 5.99 11.87 14.06
CA GLU A 164 5.42 11.62 15.38
C GLU A 164 6.11 10.44 16.12
N LEU A 165 6.50 9.41 15.37
CA LEU A 165 7.15 8.22 15.94
C LEU A 165 8.68 8.29 16.00
N ALA A 166 9.30 9.36 15.47
CA ALA A 166 10.75 9.54 15.52
C ALA A 166 11.32 9.50 16.95
N PRO A 167 10.69 10.08 18.00
CA PRO A 167 11.18 9.95 19.38
C PRO A 167 11.20 8.51 19.90
N LYS A 168 10.31 7.65 19.38
CA LYS A 168 10.28 6.21 19.69
C LYS A 168 11.22 5.38 18.81
N GLN A 169 11.94 6.03 17.90
CA GLN A 169 12.80 5.40 16.89
C GLN A 169 12.09 4.32 16.05
N ILE A 170 10.80 4.52 15.78
CA ILE A 170 10.01 3.73 14.85
C ILE A 170 9.96 4.47 13.52
N LYS A 171 10.32 3.79 12.43
CA LYS A 171 10.37 4.38 11.09
C LYS A 171 9.10 4.05 10.32
N VAL A 172 8.51 5.06 9.67
CA VAL A 172 7.37 4.89 8.78
C VAL A 172 7.73 5.34 7.38
N MET A 173 7.40 4.53 6.37
CA MET A 173 7.68 4.82 4.98
C MET A 173 6.44 4.65 4.12
N ALA A 174 6.13 5.64 3.30
CA ALA A 174 5.20 5.50 2.18
C ALA A 174 5.95 4.87 0.98
N VAL A 175 5.51 3.72 0.52
CA VAL A 175 5.98 3.08 -0.72
C VAL A 175 5.05 3.47 -1.84
N CYS A 176 5.52 4.29 -2.78
CA CYS A 176 4.70 4.87 -3.85
C CYS A 176 5.15 4.35 -5.22
N PRO A 177 4.71 3.15 -5.62
CA PRO A 177 5.06 2.59 -6.92
C PRO A 177 4.29 3.26 -8.07
N GLY A 178 4.86 3.13 -9.27
CA GLY A 178 4.16 3.33 -10.52
C GLY A 178 3.31 2.12 -10.89
N TRP A 179 3.25 1.82 -12.18
CA TRP A 179 2.55 0.63 -12.68
C TRP A 179 3.32 -0.63 -12.32
N ILE A 180 2.66 -1.57 -11.61
CA ILE A 180 3.27 -2.83 -11.17
C ILE A 180 2.57 -4.00 -11.84
N LYS A 181 3.34 -4.90 -12.44
CA LYS A 181 2.79 -6.11 -13.05
C LYS A 181 2.29 -7.07 -11.97
N THR A 182 1.01 -6.97 -11.62
CA THR A 182 0.31 -7.78 -10.61
C THR A 182 -1.13 -8.02 -11.03
N ASP A 183 -1.83 -8.92 -10.35
CA ASP A 183 -3.26 -9.16 -10.50
C ASP A 183 -4.15 -7.96 -10.09
N PHE A 184 -3.54 -6.89 -9.55
CA PHE A 184 -4.26 -5.66 -9.22
C PHE A 184 -5.00 -5.10 -10.45
N PHE A 185 -4.38 -5.14 -11.63
CA PHE A 185 -4.98 -4.59 -12.86
C PHE A 185 -6.16 -5.40 -13.36
N SER A 186 -6.15 -6.73 -13.22
CA SER A 186 -7.30 -7.56 -13.60
C SER A 186 -8.56 -7.23 -12.79
N THR A 187 -8.37 -6.69 -11.59
CA THR A 187 -9.48 -6.25 -10.71
C THR A 187 -9.81 -4.76 -10.87
N ALA A 188 -8.82 -3.94 -11.20
CA ALA A 188 -8.96 -2.49 -11.26
C ALA A 188 -9.55 -2.01 -12.60
N ILE A 189 -9.20 -2.68 -13.71
CA ILE A 189 -9.60 -2.30 -15.06
C ILE A 189 -10.81 -3.12 -15.47
N GLU A 190 -11.93 -2.45 -15.78
CA GLU A 190 -13.15 -3.07 -16.30
C GLU A 190 -13.42 -2.69 -17.76
N ASP A 191 -12.88 -1.55 -18.20
CA ASP A 191 -13.07 -1.03 -19.55
C ASP A 191 -11.80 -0.32 -20.05
N SER A 192 -11.89 0.35 -21.19
CA SER A 192 -10.79 1.11 -21.79
C SER A 192 -10.60 2.53 -21.26
N THR A 193 -11.26 2.90 -20.15
CA THR A 193 -11.18 4.26 -19.58
C THR A 193 -9.74 4.66 -19.23
N ILE A 194 -8.96 3.71 -18.70
CA ILE A 194 -7.53 3.88 -18.48
C ILE A 194 -6.79 2.87 -19.35
N SER A 195 -6.05 3.37 -20.34
CA SER A 195 -5.43 2.54 -21.37
C SER A 195 -3.94 2.78 -21.57
N TYR A 196 -3.40 3.87 -21.04
CA TYR A 196 -1.99 4.21 -21.19
C TYR A 196 -1.17 3.87 -19.95
N PHE A 197 -0.25 2.93 -20.10
CA PHE A 197 0.65 2.45 -19.06
C PHE A 197 2.09 2.54 -19.58
N ASN A 198 2.84 3.55 -19.10
CA ASN A 198 4.13 3.90 -19.69
C ASN A 198 5.29 2.95 -19.34
N ARG A 199 5.30 2.40 -18.14
CA ARG A 199 6.37 1.50 -17.67
C ARG A 199 5.88 0.63 -16.54
N TYR A 200 6.10 -0.65 -16.64
CA TYR A 200 5.84 -1.61 -15.59
C TYR A 200 7.11 -1.98 -14.82
N TYR A 201 6.96 -2.12 -13.51
CA TYR A 201 7.95 -2.73 -12.63
C TYR A 201 7.40 -4.03 -12.04
N THR A 202 8.29 -4.88 -11.52
CA THR A 202 7.87 -6.06 -10.76
C THR A 202 7.68 -5.72 -9.29
N PRO A 203 6.84 -6.47 -8.55
CA PRO A 203 6.73 -6.35 -7.10
C PRO A 203 8.07 -6.46 -6.41
N GLN A 204 8.90 -7.41 -6.82
CA GLN A 204 10.25 -7.64 -6.29
C GLN A 204 11.11 -6.37 -6.36
N GLN A 205 11.22 -5.73 -7.53
CA GLN A 205 12.01 -4.50 -7.71
C GLN A 205 11.57 -3.38 -6.77
N VAL A 206 10.26 -3.24 -6.56
CA VAL A 206 9.72 -2.20 -5.67
C VAL A 206 10.00 -2.51 -4.21
N VAL A 207 9.83 -3.77 -3.79
CA VAL A 207 10.08 -4.21 -2.41
C VAL A 207 11.56 -4.09 -2.07
N GLU A 208 12.45 -4.59 -2.91
CA GLU A 208 13.90 -4.45 -2.73
C GLU A 208 14.31 -2.97 -2.58
N LYS A 209 13.75 -2.11 -3.44
CA LYS A 209 14.00 -0.66 -3.34
C LYS A 209 13.48 -0.07 -2.03
N ALA A 210 12.28 -0.44 -1.59
CA ALA A 210 11.70 0.03 -0.34
C ALA A 210 12.54 -0.39 0.88
N LEU A 211 13.01 -1.63 0.92
CA LEU A 211 13.88 -2.14 1.98
C LEU A 211 15.22 -1.40 2.04
N VAL A 212 15.84 -1.12 0.88
CA VAL A 212 17.06 -0.32 0.79
C VAL A 212 16.82 1.12 1.24
N ASP A 213 15.71 1.74 0.84
CA ASP A 213 15.37 3.11 1.23
C ASP A 213 15.07 3.22 2.73
N MET A 214 14.42 2.21 3.32
CA MET A 214 14.15 2.13 4.76
C MET A 214 15.46 2.06 5.58
N LYS A 215 16.41 1.24 5.14
CA LYS A 215 17.74 1.18 5.77
C LYS A 215 18.47 2.54 5.73
N LYS A 216 18.23 3.33 4.68
CA LYS A 216 18.76 4.70 4.52
C LYS A 216 17.96 5.76 5.30
N GLY A 217 16.96 5.37 6.08
CA GLY A 217 16.14 6.28 6.89
C GLY A 217 15.19 7.17 6.10
N LYS A 218 14.81 6.78 4.86
CA LYS A 218 13.86 7.57 4.07
C LYS A 218 12.41 7.31 4.51
N ASP A 219 11.59 8.36 4.44
CA ASP A 219 10.14 8.33 4.68
C ASP A 219 9.32 8.03 3.43
N LEU A 220 9.97 7.97 2.25
CA LEU A 220 9.35 7.81 0.95
C LEU A 220 10.22 6.95 0.03
N SER A 221 9.62 5.91 -0.57
CA SER A 221 10.26 5.08 -1.58
C SER A 221 9.53 5.18 -2.92
N ILE A 222 10.27 5.56 -3.97
CA ILE A 222 9.81 5.61 -5.36
C ILE A 222 10.85 4.94 -6.25
N LEU A 223 10.46 3.89 -6.96
CA LEU A 223 11.33 3.19 -7.88
C LEU A 223 11.42 3.93 -9.23
N GLY A 224 12.64 4.03 -9.75
CA GLY A 224 12.94 4.62 -11.05
C GLY A 224 13.25 6.12 -11.00
N PHE A 225 14.39 6.50 -11.61
CA PHE A 225 14.80 7.91 -11.68
C PHE A 225 13.80 8.78 -12.46
N PRO A 226 13.30 8.36 -13.65
CA PRO A 226 12.32 9.16 -14.38
C PRO A 226 11.03 9.39 -13.60
N VAL A 227 10.58 8.38 -12.85
CA VAL A 227 9.38 8.47 -12.00
C VAL A 227 9.56 9.46 -10.86
N ARG A 228 10.74 9.45 -10.21
CA ARG A 228 11.06 10.45 -9.19
C ARG A 228 11.09 11.87 -9.72
N MET A 229 11.61 12.06 -10.95
CA MET A 229 11.61 13.37 -11.61
C MET A 229 10.20 13.81 -11.97
N GLN A 230 9.35 12.92 -12.45
CA GLN A 230 7.92 13.19 -12.69
C GLN A 230 7.22 13.69 -11.41
N VAL A 231 7.39 12.97 -10.29
CA VAL A 231 6.81 13.36 -9.00
C VAL A 231 7.31 14.73 -8.54
N ARG A 232 8.59 15.06 -8.77
CA ARG A 232 9.13 16.40 -8.47
C ARG A 232 8.49 17.46 -9.36
N ALA A 233 8.40 17.22 -10.65
CA ALA A 233 7.81 18.16 -11.62
C ALA A 233 6.34 18.48 -11.30
N VAL A 234 5.56 17.47 -10.92
CA VAL A 234 4.15 17.62 -10.53
C VAL A 234 3.97 18.65 -9.39
N LYS A 235 4.92 18.75 -8.47
CA LYS A 235 4.86 19.73 -7.34
C LYS A 235 4.98 21.19 -7.79
N PHE A 236 5.60 21.44 -8.92
CA PHE A 236 5.82 22.80 -9.43
C PHE A 236 4.81 23.20 -10.53
N LEU A 237 4.07 22.25 -11.06
CA LEU A 237 3.07 22.51 -12.10
C LEU A 237 1.71 22.84 -11.48
N PRO A 238 0.95 23.78 -12.08
CA PRO A 238 -0.44 24.01 -11.69
C PRO A 238 -1.25 22.70 -11.81
N THR A 239 -2.06 22.41 -10.79
CA THR A 239 -2.86 21.15 -10.72
C THR A 239 -3.71 20.91 -11.96
N LYS A 240 -4.33 21.97 -12.53
CA LYS A 240 -5.10 21.89 -13.77
C LYS A 240 -4.26 21.40 -14.95
N THR A 241 -3.00 21.87 -15.05
CA THR A 241 -2.07 21.44 -16.12
C THR A 241 -1.72 19.96 -15.98
N VAL A 242 -1.44 19.50 -14.75
CA VAL A 242 -1.16 18.09 -14.48
C VAL A 242 -2.34 17.21 -14.87
N MET A 243 -3.57 17.59 -14.50
CA MET A 243 -4.78 16.87 -14.90
C MET A 243 -5.00 16.86 -16.41
N LYS A 244 -4.72 17.97 -17.12
CA LYS A 244 -4.79 18.02 -18.59
C LYS A 244 -3.81 17.04 -19.24
N ILE A 245 -2.57 17.00 -18.76
CA ILE A 245 -1.54 16.05 -19.26
C ILE A 245 -2.02 14.62 -19.06
N TRP A 246 -2.51 14.29 -17.87
CA TRP A 246 -3.06 12.97 -17.56
C TRP A 246 -4.22 12.60 -18.49
N CYS A 247 -5.24 13.46 -18.62
CA CYS A 247 -6.39 13.21 -19.48
C CYS A 247 -5.98 13.02 -20.94
N LYS A 248 -5.04 13.84 -21.46
CA LYS A 248 -4.49 13.68 -22.82
C LYS A 248 -3.79 12.33 -22.99
N GLN A 249 -2.97 11.90 -22.02
CA GLN A 249 -2.29 10.60 -22.06
C GLN A 249 -3.29 9.44 -22.09
N GLN A 250 -4.38 9.55 -21.32
CA GLN A 250 -5.42 8.51 -21.24
C GLN A 250 -6.51 8.64 -22.32
N LYS A 251 -6.42 9.64 -23.22
CA LYS A 251 -7.44 9.95 -24.23
C LYS A 251 -8.85 10.21 -23.62
N ILE A 252 -8.87 10.70 -22.40
CA ILE A 252 -10.12 11.07 -21.71
C ILE A 252 -10.59 12.42 -22.28
N ASN A 253 -11.77 12.43 -22.87
CA ASN A 253 -12.36 13.66 -23.38
C ASN A 253 -12.82 14.56 -22.25
N THR A 254 -12.20 15.73 -22.10
CA THR A 254 -12.52 16.70 -21.07
C THR A 254 -12.70 18.07 -21.68
N LYS A 255 -13.68 18.87 -21.15
CA LYS A 255 -13.83 20.28 -21.53
C LYS A 255 -12.70 21.19 -20.96
N LEU A 256 -11.66 20.62 -20.36
CA LEU A 256 -10.53 21.38 -19.82
C LEU A 256 -9.67 22.06 -20.91
N ASP A 257 -9.86 21.68 -22.18
CA ASP A 257 -9.11 22.24 -23.30
C ASP A 257 -9.78 23.46 -23.97
N LYS A 258 -10.99 23.82 -23.49
CA LYS A 258 -11.75 24.99 -24.02
C LYS A 258 -11.64 26.16 -23.04
N LYS A 259 -10.45 26.76 -22.91
CA LYS A 259 -10.24 28.16 -22.49
C LYS A 259 -8.84 28.60 -22.89
#